data_320533b41e9f0817013b6e54aab23932
#
_entry.id   320533b41e9f0817013b6e54aab23932
#
_cell.length_a   1.000
_cell.length_b   1.000
_cell.length_c   1.000
_cell.angle_alpha   90.00
_cell.angle_beta   90.00
_cell.angle_gamma   90.00
#
_symmetry.space_group_name_H-M   'P 1'
#
loop_
_entity.id
_entity.type
_entity.pdbx_description
1 polymer ?
#
loop_
_entity_poly.entity_id
_entity_poly.type
_entity_poly.pdbx_seq_one_letter_code
_entity_poly.pdbx_strand_id
1 'polypeptide(L)'
;GCQPCSITTGFAGAGAFSDGKLSLSPDVGGTLPEILGYEKAEELIHEADDIYLKFGADKKVYGIEDYEAIEAIRTKAIRANLKLIECPIRHLGTEEGYKIYTRLQEHLIKSGVEIKFMTMVKNILVEDGVAKGVLTEQGEAFYAPEIVAGIGREGSEWFSHICKEHGIDTKNGTVDVGVRVEVRDEIMKELNEKLYEAKLVYYTPTFDDKVRVFCTNPSGEVATEYYDDGLAVVNGHAYK
;
A
#
# COMPACT_ATOMS: atom_id res chain seq x y z
N GLY A 1 14.40 13.06 -14.93
CA GLY A 1 13.17 12.40 -14.49
C GLY A 1 11.94 13.19 -14.94
N CYS A 2 10.79 12.55 -14.93
CA CYS A 2 9.50 13.21 -15.19
C CYS A 2 9.17 14.18 -14.07
N GLN A 3 8.51 15.31 -14.39
CA GLN A 3 7.95 16.22 -13.39
C GLN A 3 6.48 16.49 -13.77
N PRO A 4 5.52 16.11 -12.91
CA PRO A 4 5.68 15.32 -11.68
C PRO A 4 6.12 13.88 -11.96
N CYS A 5 6.59 13.18 -10.92
CA CYS A 5 6.99 11.78 -11.01
C CYS A 5 5.77 10.90 -11.34
N SER A 6 5.74 10.30 -12.54
CA SER A 6 4.61 9.48 -12.99
C SER A 6 4.53 8.09 -12.32
N ILE A 7 5.50 7.73 -11.48
CA ILE A 7 5.50 6.46 -10.73
C ILE A 7 4.71 6.57 -9.43
N THR A 8 4.72 7.75 -8.79
CA THR A 8 4.11 7.95 -7.46
C THR A 8 2.89 8.84 -7.48
N THR A 9 2.58 9.49 -8.60
CA THR A 9 1.47 10.44 -8.75
C THR A 9 0.48 9.98 -9.82
N GLY A 10 -0.70 10.58 -9.81
CA GLY A 10 -1.78 10.30 -10.75
C GLY A 10 -2.83 9.36 -10.21
N PHE A 11 -3.77 8.93 -11.08
CA PHE A 11 -4.83 8.00 -10.72
C PHE A 11 -4.24 6.68 -10.20
N ALA A 12 -4.74 6.18 -9.08
CA ALA A 12 -4.21 5.03 -8.33
C ALA A 12 -2.82 5.21 -7.69
N GLY A 13 -2.17 6.36 -7.82
CA GLY A 13 -0.90 6.68 -7.15
C GLY A 13 0.19 5.64 -7.39
N ALA A 14 1.04 5.43 -6.41
CA ALA A 14 2.10 4.42 -6.47
C ALA A 14 1.59 2.98 -6.66
N GLY A 15 0.33 2.70 -6.34
CA GLY A 15 -0.30 1.39 -6.57
C GLY A 15 -0.33 0.96 -8.04
N ALA A 16 -0.41 1.91 -8.96
CA ALA A 16 -0.43 1.63 -10.40
C ALA A 16 0.90 1.06 -10.94
N PHE A 17 2.00 1.33 -10.26
CA PHE A 17 3.35 0.88 -10.63
C PHE A 17 3.97 -0.10 -9.66
N SER A 18 3.23 -0.52 -8.64
CA SER A 18 3.67 -1.54 -7.71
C SER A 18 3.46 -2.94 -8.33
N ASP A 19 4.02 -3.94 -7.67
CA ASP A 19 3.75 -5.35 -7.95
C ASP A 19 2.26 -5.72 -7.79
N GLY A 20 1.46 -4.86 -7.18
CA GLY A 20 0.00 -5.02 -7.05
C GLY A 20 -0.39 -6.16 -6.11
N LYS A 21 0.22 -6.20 -4.93
CA LYS A 21 -0.12 -7.18 -3.89
C LYS A 21 -1.25 -6.65 -3.02
N LEU A 22 -2.35 -7.42 -2.95
CA LEU A 22 -3.43 -7.21 -1.99
C LEU A 22 -3.27 -8.21 -0.86
N SER A 23 -2.94 -7.72 0.33
CA SER A 23 -2.89 -8.52 1.56
C SER A 23 -4.32 -8.67 2.09
N LEU A 24 -4.84 -9.90 2.10
CA LEU A 24 -6.22 -10.20 2.48
C LEU A 24 -6.32 -10.64 3.94
N SER A 25 -5.59 -9.97 4.83
CA SER A 25 -5.58 -10.27 6.26
C SER A 25 -5.47 -8.99 7.07
N PRO A 26 -6.29 -8.82 8.11
CA PRO A 26 -6.16 -7.71 9.06
C PRO A 26 -4.86 -7.73 9.88
N ASP A 27 -4.17 -8.88 9.94
CA ASP A 27 -2.92 -9.04 10.69
C ASP A 27 -1.70 -8.41 9.98
N VAL A 28 -1.89 -7.96 8.74
CA VAL A 28 -0.82 -7.43 7.90
C VAL A 28 -1.17 -6.06 7.34
N GLY A 29 -0.32 -5.09 7.66
CA GLY A 29 -0.42 -3.72 7.17
C GLY A 29 -1.36 -2.82 7.96
N GLY A 30 -0.85 -1.69 8.39
CA GLY A 30 -1.63 -0.66 9.10
C GLY A 30 -2.16 -1.07 10.48
N THR A 31 -3.05 -0.25 10.98
CA THR A 31 -3.68 -0.36 12.32
C THR A 31 -5.21 -0.35 12.23
N LEU A 32 -5.76 -0.76 11.10
CA LEU A 32 -7.21 -0.74 10.86
C LEU A 32 -8.00 -1.54 11.92
N PRO A 33 -7.54 -2.73 12.38
CA PRO A 33 -8.20 -3.46 13.45
C PRO A 33 -8.25 -2.73 14.80
N GLU A 34 -7.25 -1.89 15.08
CA GLU A 34 -7.21 -1.08 16.31
C GLU A 34 -8.28 0.02 16.31
N ILE A 35 -8.66 0.49 15.12
CA ILE A 35 -9.64 1.58 14.92
C ILE A 35 -11.07 1.03 14.83
N LEU A 36 -11.28 -0.04 14.08
CA LEU A 36 -12.60 -0.53 13.68
C LEU A 36 -12.99 -1.86 14.34
N GLY A 37 -12.04 -2.54 14.98
CA GLY A 37 -12.19 -3.94 15.39
C GLY A 37 -11.82 -4.90 14.25
N TYR A 38 -11.49 -6.14 14.64
CA TYR A 38 -10.95 -7.15 13.71
C TYR A 38 -11.96 -7.54 12.63
N GLU A 39 -13.19 -7.88 13.02
CA GLU A 39 -14.25 -8.32 12.11
C GLU A 39 -14.59 -7.27 11.05
N LYS A 40 -14.70 -5.99 11.48
CA LYS A 40 -15.00 -4.91 10.51
C LYS A 40 -13.83 -4.62 9.58
N ALA A 41 -12.60 -4.72 10.07
CA ALA A 41 -11.40 -4.60 9.23
C ALA A 41 -11.36 -5.72 8.17
N GLU A 42 -11.64 -6.95 8.56
CA GLU A 42 -11.70 -8.11 7.64
C GLU A 42 -12.79 -7.93 6.57
N GLU A 43 -14.01 -7.53 6.98
CA GLU A 43 -15.12 -7.22 6.06
C GLU A 43 -14.69 -6.19 5.00
N LEU A 44 -14.08 -5.08 5.42
CA LEU A 44 -13.66 -4.01 4.51
C LEU A 44 -12.52 -4.44 3.57
N ILE A 45 -11.61 -5.30 4.04
CA ILE A 45 -10.56 -5.88 3.20
C ILE A 45 -11.19 -6.74 2.10
N HIS A 46 -12.19 -7.56 2.44
CA HIS A 46 -12.91 -8.37 1.45
C HIS A 46 -13.73 -7.52 0.48
N GLU A 47 -14.39 -6.46 0.95
CA GLU A 47 -15.10 -5.51 0.06
C GLU A 47 -14.13 -4.85 -0.92
N ALA A 48 -12.93 -4.45 -0.46
CA ALA A 48 -11.90 -3.91 -1.33
C ALA A 48 -11.42 -4.94 -2.36
N ASP A 49 -11.19 -6.19 -1.96
CA ASP A 49 -10.83 -7.29 -2.86
C ASP A 49 -11.91 -7.56 -3.92
N ASP A 50 -13.17 -7.55 -3.53
CA ASP A 50 -14.32 -7.70 -4.44
C ASP A 50 -14.37 -6.61 -5.51
N ILE A 51 -13.98 -5.38 -5.16
CA ILE A 51 -13.85 -4.31 -6.15
C ILE A 51 -12.80 -4.68 -7.20
N TYR A 52 -11.61 -5.12 -6.78
CA TYR A 52 -10.57 -5.55 -7.73
C TYR A 52 -11.02 -6.72 -8.61
N LEU A 53 -11.69 -7.73 -8.02
CA LEU A 53 -12.28 -8.84 -8.76
C LEU A 53 -13.32 -8.39 -9.79
N LYS A 54 -14.19 -7.45 -9.42
CA LYS A 54 -15.20 -6.86 -10.31
C LYS A 54 -14.55 -6.20 -11.53
N PHE A 55 -13.37 -5.60 -11.36
CA PHE A 55 -12.64 -4.94 -12.45
C PHE A 55 -11.60 -5.83 -13.12
N GLY A 56 -11.59 -7.13 -12.84
CA GLY A 56 -10.88 -8.14 -13.60
C GLY A 56 -9.58 -8.63 -12.98
N ALA A 57 -9.41 -8.51 -11.68
CA ALA A 57 -8.32 -9.19 -10.97
C ALA A 57 -8.46 -10.70 -11.07
N ASP A 58 -7.33 -11.41 -11.09
CA ASP A 58 -7.31 -12.88 -11.04
C ASP A 58 -7.91 -13.39 -9.73
N LYS A 59 -8.65 -14.47 -9.81
CA LYS A 59 -9.28 -15.13 -8.64
C LYS A 59 -8.27 -15.88 -7.78
N LYS A 60 -7.06 -16.14 -8.28
CA LYS A 60 -6.03 -16.86 -7.53
C LYS A 60 -5.62 -16.09 -6.28
N VAL A 61 -5.57 -16.78 -5.16
CA VAL A 61 -5.06 -16.28 -3.87
C VAL A 61 -3.93 -17.20 -3.41
N TYR A 62 -2.76 -16.65 -3.19
CA TYR A 62 -1.63 -17.37 -2.61
C TYR A 62 -1.80 -17.51 -1.11
N GLY A 63 -1.21 -18.56 -0.54
CA GLY A 63 -1.20 -18.76 0.91
C GLY A 63 -2.42 -19.49 1.48
N ILE A 64 -3.31 -20.04 0.61
CA ILE A 64 -4.50 -20.79 1.04
C ILE A 64 -4.69 -22.13 0.31
N GLU A 65 -4.12 -22.31 -0.89
CA GLU A 65 -4.48 -23.46 -1.76
C GLU A 65 -3.82 -24.79 -1.35
N ASP A 66 -2.63 -24.73 -0.73
CA ASP A 66 -1.82 -25.92 -0.39
C ASP A 66 -1.53 -25.96 1.10
N TYR A 67 -2.55 -26.36 1.85
CA TYR A 67 -2.48 -26.39 3.31
C TYR A 67 -1.30 -27.23 3.84
N GLU A 68 -1.03 -28.40 3.25
CA GLU A 68 0.06 -29.27 3.70
C GLU A 68 1.43 -28.62 3.51
N ALA A 69 1.66 -27.97 2.36
CA ALA A 69 2.90 -27.26 2.11
C ALA A 69 3.04 -26.03 3.03
N ILE A 70 1.96 -25.30 3.29
CA ILE A 70 1.97 -24.14 4.19
C ILE A 70 2.30 -24.60 5.63
N GLU A 71 1.72 -25.69 6.11
CA GLU A 71 2.04 -26.27 7.41
C GLU A 71 3.49 -26.80 7.50
N ALA A 72 4.02 -27.34 6.41
CA ALA A 72 5.43 -27.71 6.34
C ALA A 72 6.36 -26.49 6.47
N ILE A 73 6.02 -25.37 5.78
CA ILE A 73 6.72 -24.10 5.90
C ILE A 73 6.61 -23.55 7.32
N ARG A 74 5.41 -23.56 7.91
CA ARG A 74 5.19 -23.17 9.32
C ARG A 74 6.05 -23.95 10.28
N THR A 75 6.11 -25.27 10.11
CA THR A 75 6.97 -26.15 10.93
C THR A 75 8.45 -25.81 10.79
N LYS A 76 8.92 -25.55 9.56
CA LYS A 76 10.31 -25.10 9.33
C LYS A 76 10.58 -23.75 10.00
N ALA A 77 9.65 -22.82 9.91
CA ALA A 77 9.75 -21.50 10.57
C ALA A 77 9.88 -21.65 12.09
N ILE A 78 9.01 -22.44 12.72
CA ILE A 78 9.05 -22.69 14.17
C ILE A 78 10.40 -23.30 14.59
N ARG A 79 10.92 -24.27 13.83
CA ARG A 79 12.25 -24.87 14.09
C ARG A 79 13.40 -23.88 13.99
N ALA A 80 13.22 -22.82 13.19
CA ALA A 80 14.17 -21.71 13.05
C ALA A 80 13.88 -20.56 14.04
N ASN A 81 13.02 -20.76 15.02
CA ASN A 81 12.57 -19.73 15.97
C ASN A 81 11.91 -18.52 15.28
N LEU A 82 11.20 -18.77 14.19
CA LEU A 82 10.42 -17.79 13.44
C LEU A 82 8.94 -18.07 13.60
N LYS A 83 8.11 -17.02 13.52
CA LYS A 83 6.66 -17.13 13.44
C LYS A 83 6.22 -16.80 12.01
N LEU A 84 5.54 -17.72 11.36
CA LEU A 84 4.84 -17.45 10.11
C LEU A 84 3.48 -16.78 10.42
N ILE A 85 3.24 -15.61 9.84
CA ILE A 85 1.95 -14.93 9.90
C ILE A 85 1.16 -15.30 8.65
N GLU A 86 -0.07 -15.73 8.83
CA GLU A 86 -0.98 -16.01 7.72
C GLU A 86 -1.36 -14.71 7.01
N CYS A 87 -1.06 -14.67 5.73
CA CYS A 87 -1.36 -13.51 4.89
C CYS A 87 -1.73 -14.00 3.50
N PRO A 88 -3.01 -14.33 3.27
CA PRO A 88 -3.48 -14.59 1.91
C PRO A 88 -3.21 -13.39 1.01
N ILE A 89 -2.68 -13.64 -0.18
CA ILE A 89 -2.28 -12.57 -1.12
C ILE A 89 -2.94 -12.80 -2.46
N ARG A 90 -3.64 -11.76 -2.95
CA ARG A 90 -3.98 -11.64 -4.36
C ARG A 90 -2.92 -10.78 -5.04
N HIS A 91 -2.34 -11.33 -6.10
CA HIS A 91 -1.35 -10.63 -6.90
C HIS A 91 -1.98 -10.14 -8.20
N LEU A 92 -1.92 -8.84 -8.46
CA LEU A 92 -2.46 -8.23 -9.67
C LEU A 92 -1.44 -8.28 -10.82
N GLY A 93 -0.17 -8.08 -10.52
CA GLY A 93 0.89 -7.84 -11.50
C GLY A 93 0.83 -6.42 -12.09
N THR A 94 1.95 -5.93 -12.56
CA THR A 94 2.05 -4.54 -13.04
C THR A 94 1.20 -4.28 -14.28
N GLU A 95 1.22 -5.18 -15.26
CA GLU A 95 0.46 -5.00 -16.51
C GLU A 95 -1.05 -5.16 -16.33
N GLU A 96 -1.49 -6.17 -15.59
CA GLU A 96 -2.92 -6.38 -15.32
C GLU A 96 -3.46 -5.32 -14.35
N GLY A 97 -2.64 -4.86 -13.38
CA GLY A 97 -2.96 -3.74 -12.53
C GLY A 97 -3.34 -2.49 -13.32
N TYR A 98 -2.56 -2.14 -14.33
CA TYR A 98 -2.87 -1.03 -15.24
C TYR A 98 -4.26 -1.18 -15.90
N LYS A 99 -4.59 -2.37 -16.40
CA LYS A 99 -5.90 -2.64 -17.03
C LYS A 99 -7.06 -2.53 -16.02
N ILE A 100 -6.85 -3.03 -14.81
CA ILE A 100 -7.83 -2.96 -13.72
C ILE A 100 -8.12 -1.50 -13.36
N TYR A 101 -7.08 -0.71 -13.13
CA TYR A 101 -7.22 0.72 -12.81
C TYR A 101 -7.84 1.52 -13.94
N THR A 102 -7.53 1.19 -15.20
CA THR A 102 -8.17 1.81 -16.36
C THR A 102 -9.67 1.55 -16.38
N ARG A 103 -10.11 0.30 -16.18
CA ARG A 103 -11.53 -0.06 -16.09
C ARG A 103 -12.24 0.63 -14.92
N LEU A 104 -11.56 0.70 -13.76
CA LEU A 104 -12.08 1.40 -12.59
C LEU A 104 -12.28 2.88 -12.87
N GLN A 105 -11.28 3.55 -13.45
CA GLN A 105 -11.38 4.96 -13.85
C GLN A 105 -12.53 5.21 -14.83
N GLU A 106 -12.64 4.39 -15.88
CA GLU A 106 -13.74 4.50 -16.83
C GLU A 106 -15.11 4.30 -16.17
N HIS A 107 -15.22 3.37 -15.23
CA HIS A 107 -16.43 3.14 -14.46
C HIS A 107 -16.82 4.38 -13.63
N LEU A 108 -15.86 4.98 -12.93
CA LEU A 108 -16.10 6.20 -12.15
C LEU A 108 -16.60 7.33 -13.03
N ILE A 109 -15.94 7.58 -14.18
CA ILE A 109 -16.33 8.62 -15.12
C ILE A 109 -17.75 8.35 -15.67
N LYS A 110 -18.04 7.12 -16.08
CA LYS A 110 -19.38 6.70 -16.56
C LYS A 110 -20.47 6.85 -15.48
N SER A 111 -20.07 6.75 -14.21
CA SER A 111 -20.96 6.92 -13.04
C SER A 111 -21.16 8.39 -12.65
N GLY A 112 -20.60 9.33 -13.39
CA GLY A 112 -20.75 10.77 -13.15
C GLY A 112 -19.71 11.36 -12.20
N VAL A 113 -18.66 10.62 -11.84
CA VAL A 113 -17.55 11.17 -11.04
C VAL A 113 -16.68 12.06 -11.93
N GLU A 114 -16.50 13.30 -11.53
CA GLU A 114 -15.59 14.23 -12.19
C GLU A 114 -14.17 14.04 -11.66
N ILE A 115 -13.23 13.69 -12.53
CA ILE A 115 -11.82 13.50 -12.20
C ILE A 115 -11.03 14.63 -12.85
N LYS A 116 -10.34 15.43 -12.04
CA LYS A 116 -9.45 16.51 -12.50
C LYS A 116 -8.01 16.03 -12.48
N PHE A 117 -7.40 15.92 -13.66
CA PHE A 117 -5.97 15.64 -13.82
C PHE A 117 -5.17 16.94 -13.89
N MET A 118 -3.87 16.88 -13.62
CA MET A 118 -2.97 18.04 -13.65
C MET A 118 -3.50 19.22 -12.82
N THR A 119 -4.20 18.91 -11.73
CA THR A 119 -4.86 19.89 -10.88
C THR A 119 -4.34 19.75 -9.46
N MET A 120 -3.38 20.58 -9.11
CA MET A 120 -2.75 20.60 -7.79
C MET A 120 -3.64 21.37 -6.82
N VAL A 121 -3.98 20.77 -5.70
CA VAL A 121 -4.68 21.45 -4.60
C VAL A 121 -3.66 22.26 -3.80
N LYS A 122 -3.91 23.56 -3.68
CA LYS A 122 -3.09 24.49 -2.94
C LYS A 122 -3.48 24.57 -1.47
N ASN A 123 -4.79 24.62 -1.19
CA ASN A 123 -5.27 24.75 0.19
C ASN A 123 -6.66 24.13 0.37
N ILE A 124 -7.01 23.85 1.61
CA ILE A 124 -8.36 23.49 2.05
C ILE A 124 -9.05 24.77 2.51
N LEU A 125 -10.25 25.04 1.97
CA LEU A 125 -11.07 26.18 2.37
C LEU A 125 -11.82 25.83 3.65
N VAL A 126 -11.52 26.57 4.72
CA VAL A 126 -12.13 26.36 6.04
C VAL A 126 -12.87 27.63 6.45
N GLU A 127 -14.14 27.47 6.83
CA GLU A 127 -14.98 28.55 7.36
C GLU A 127 -15.59 28.07 8.69
N ASP A 128 -15.44 28.87 9.74
CA ASP A 128 -15.89 28.59 11.09
C ASP A 128 -15.46 27.21 11.63
N GLY A 129 -14.20 26.82 11.30
CA GLY A 129 -13.61 25.54 11.71
C GLY A 129 -14.12 24.32 10.92
N VAL A 130 -14.89 24.53 9.84
CA VAL A 130 -15.43 23.47 8.99
C VAL A 130 -14.83 23.55 7.59
N ALA A 131 -14.30 22.44 7.09
CA ALA A 131 -13.84 22.33 5.72
C ALA A 131 -15.05 22.45 4.77
N LYS A 132 -14.96 23.35 3.79
CA LYS A 132 -16.02 23.67 2.83
C LYS A 132 -15.64 23.34 1.40
N GLY A 133 -14.35 23.24 1.10
CA GLY A 133 -13.88 23.05 -0.25
C GLY A 133 -12.37 22.98 -0.34
N VAL A 134 -11.89 23.00 -1.56
CA VAL A 134 -10.45 23.06 -1.86
C VAL A 134 -10.18 24.20 -2.86
N LEU A 135 -9.00 24.79 -2.76
CA LEU A 135 -8.49 25.79 -3.69
C LEU A 135 -7.32 25.18 -4.47
N THR A 136 -7.34 25.31 -5.79
CA THR A 136 -6.26 24.84 -6.64
C THR A 136 -5.13 25.86 -6.79
N GLU A 137 -3.98 25.45 -7.29
CA GLU A 137 -2.87 26.32 -7.68
C GLU A 137 -3.28 27.33 -8.75
N GLN A 138 -4.23 26.97 -9.62
CA GLN A 138 -4.77 27.82 -10.67
C GLN A 138 -5.79 28.85 -10.14
N GLY A 139 -6.13 28.80 -8.85
CA GLY A 139 -7.09 29.70 -8.21
C GLY A 139 -8.55 29.27 -8.38
N GLU A 140 -8.83 28.08 -8.87
CA GLU A 140 -10.18 27.53 -8.96
C GLU A 140 -10.58 26.92 -7.61
N ALA A 141 -11.80 27.18 -7.15
CA ALA A 141 -12.35 26.65 -5.92
C ALA A 141 -13.43 25.61 -6.20
N PHE A 142 -13.35 24.48 -5.49
CA PHE A 142 -14.36 23.44 -5.50
C PHE A 142 -14.94 23.27 -4.10
N TYR A 143 -16.27 23.24 -4.00
CA TYR A 143 -16.98 23.13 -2.73
C TYR A 143 -17.69 21.79 -2.61
N ALA A 144 -17.62 21.20 -1.42
CA ALA A 144 -18.31 19.95 -1.08
C ALA A 144 -18.64 19.91 0.40
N PRO A 145 -19.71 19.21 0.83
CA PRO A 145 -20.04 19.03 2.23
C PRO A 145 -19.01 18.17 2.98
N GLU A 146 -18.36 17.24 2.28
CA GLU A 146 -17.36 16.32 2.80
C GLU A 146 -16.10 16.35 1.94
N ILE A 147 -14.94 16.35 2.58
CA ILE A 147 -13.63 16.35 1.91
C ILE A 147 -12.81 15.19 2.44
N VAL A 148 -12.35 14.31 1.55
CA VAL A 148 -11.45 13.20 1.87
C VAL A 148 -10.09 13.49 1.28
N ALA A 149 -9.07 13.59 2.13
CA ALA A 149 -7.69 13.84 1.73
C ALA A 149 -6.89 12.52 1.66
N GLY A 150 -6.75 11.97 0.47
CA GLY A 150 -5.97 10.76 0.18
C GLY A 150 -4.66 11.10 -0.54
N ILE A 151 -3.82 11.89 0.07
CA ILE A 151 -2.71 12.64 -0.54
C ILE A 151 -1.43 11.82 -0.82
N GLY A 152 -1.33 10.60 -0.29
CA GLY A 152 -0.14 9.77 -0.44
C GLY A 152 1.15 10.42 0.09
N ARG A 153 2.29 9.93 -0.37
CA ARG A 153 3.60 10.44 0.06
C ARG A 153 3.90 11.84 -0.47
N GLU A 154 3.53 12.09 -1.72
CA GLU A 154 3.77 13.38 -2.39
C GLU A 154 3.12 14.55 -1.64
N GLY A 155 1.89 14.35 -1.16
CA GLY A 155 1.15 15.38 -0.44
C GLY A 155 1.44 15.46 1.06
N SER A 156 2.31 14.63 1.61
CA SER A 156 2.50 14.52 3.07
C SER A 156 3.02 15.80 3.72
N GLU A 157 3.98 16.46 3.10
CA GLU A 157 4.53 17.72 3.57
C GLU A 157 3.48 18.84 3.48
N TRP A 158 2.82 18.96 2.32
CA TRP A 158 1.71 19.89 2.14
C TRP A 158 0.63 19.70 3.21
N PHE A 159 0.22 18.47 3.48
CA PHE A 159 -0.82 18.19 4.49
C PHE A 159 -0.35 18.50 5.92
N SER A 160 0.93 18.32 6.20
CA SER A 160 1.52 18.74 7.48
C SER A 160 1.43 20.27 7.67
N HIS A 161 1.61 21.05 6.61
CA HIS A 161 1.38 22.48 6.63
C HIS A 161 -0.08 22.85 6.87
N ILE A 162 -1.01 22.18 6.18
CA ILE A 162 -2.47 22.36 6.39
C ILE A 162 -2.86 22.07 7.83
N CYS A 163 -2.39 20.97 8.40
CA CYS A 163 -2.66 20.61 9.80
C CYS A 163 -2.17 21.71 10.75
N LYS A 164 -0.96 22.21 10.54
CA LYS A 164 -0.38 23.27 11.36
C LYS A 164 -1.13 24.60 11.23
N GLU A 165 -1.53 24.98 10.01
CA GLU A 165 -2.29 26.21 9.72
C GLU A 165 -3.64 26.21 10.45
N HIS A 166 -4.32 25.06 10.48
CA HIS A 166 -5.64 24.91 11.08
C HIS A 166 -5.63 24.38 12.53
N GLY A 167 -4.46 24.30 13.17
CA GLY A 167 -4.34 23.87 14.56
C GLY A 167 -4.74 22.41 14.80
N ILE A 168 -4.59 21.55 13.82
CA ILE A 168 -4.84 20.12 13.92
C ILE A 168 -3.60 19.46 14.54
N ASP A 169 -3.78 18.80 15.68
CA ASP A 169 -2.70 18.09 16.36
C ASP A 169 -2.21 16.91 15.52
N THR A 170 -0.90 16.84 15.33
CA THR A 170 -0.24 15.73 14.65
C THR A 170 0.72 15.03 15.58
N LYS A 171 0.89 13.72 15.37
CA LYS A 171 1.88 12.90 16.09
C LYS A 171 2.82 12.26 15.10
N ASN A 172 4.09 12.16 15.49
CA ASN A 172 5.04 11.36 14.72
C ASN A 172 4.60 9.91 14.70
N GLY A 173 4.53 9.33 13.52
CA GLY A 173 4.31 7.90 13.36
C GLY A 173 5.57 7.10 13.72
N THR A 174 5.39 5.78 13.88
CA THR A 174 6.51 4.86 13.96
C THR A 174 7.10 4.62 12.57
N VAL A 175 8.40 4.39 12.51
CA VAL A 175 9.10 4.02 11.27
C VAL A 175 9.71 2.64 11.41
N ASP A 176 9.67 1.86 10.33
CA ASP A 176 10.43 0.62 10.24
C ASP A 176 11.81 0.95 9.66
N VAL A 177 12.85 0.44 10.30
CA VAL A 177 14.23 0.52 9.80
C VAL A 177 14.67 -0.89 9.42
N GLY A 178 15.23 -1.04 8.23
CA GLY A 178 15.64 -2.36 7.76
C GLY A 178 16.58 -2.30 6.57
N VAL A 179 16.81 -3.46 5.97
CA VAL A 179 17.66 -3.65 4.81
C VAL A 179 16.90 -4.36 3.70
N ARG A 180 17.21 -4.06 2.44
CA ARG A 180 16.85 -4.88 1.30
C ARG A 180 17.96 -5.89 1.05
N VAL A 181 17.56 -7.13 0.77
CA VAL A 181 18.49 -8.24 0.51
C VAL A 181 18.07 -8.89 -0.80
N GLU A 182 19.00 -8.98 -1.73
CA GLU A 182 18.85 -9.80 -2.93
C GLU A 182 19.43 -11.19 -2.69
N VAL A 183 18.67 -12.19 -3.04
CA VAL A 183 19.08 -13.60 -2.99
C VAL A 183 18.66 -14.28 -4.29
N ARG A 184 19.30 -15.40 -4.61
CA ARG A 184 18.91 -16.19 -5.77
C ARG A 184 17.48 -16.71 -5.63
N ASP A 185 16.73 -16.73 -6.73
CA ASP A 185 15.35 -17.21 -6.75
C ASP A 185 15.18 -18.61 -6.17
N GLU A 186 16.16 -19.49 -6.38
CA GLU A 186 16.12 -20.87 -5.88
C GLU A 186 16.04 -20.95 -4.36
N ILE A 187 16.61 -19.97 -3.64
CA ILE A 187 16.59 -19.91 -2.16
C ILE A 187 15.17 -19.63 -1.66
N MET A 188 14.44 -18.75 -2.34
CA MET A 188 13.10 -18.31 -1.93
C MET A 188 11.99 -19.08 -2.65
N LYS A 189 12.32 -19.96 -3.59
CA LYS A 189 11.36 -20.61 -4.49
C LYS A 189 10.19 -21.27 -3.75
N GLU A 190 10.47 -22.10 -2.74
CA GLU A 190 9.45 -22.81 -1.96
C GLU A 190 8.46 -21.82 -1.29
N LEU A 191 8.98 -20.72 -0.75
CA LEU A 191 8.16 -19.69 -0.10
C LEU A 191 7.34 -18.90 -1.12
N ASN A 192 7.97 -18.48 -2.22
CA ASN A 192 7.33 -17.64 -3.23
C ASN A 192 6.22 -18.39 -4.00
N GLU A 193 6.43 -19.68 -4.28
CA GLU A 193 5.42 -20.49 -5.00
C GLU A 193 4.17 -20.75 -4.19
N LYS A 194 4.28 -20.89 -2.85
CA LYS A 194 3.18 -21.23 -1.96
C LYS A 194 2.53 -20.03 -1.30
N LEU A 195 3.32 -19.05 -0.89
CA LEU A 195 2.87 -17.90 -0.12
C LEU A 195 2.93 -16.59 -0.93
N TYR A 196 3.60 -16.57 -2.08
CA TYR A 196 4.01 -15.38 -2.81
C TYR A 196 4.95 -14.48 -1.96
N GLU A 197 4.51 -14.11 -0.78
CA GLU A 197 5.26 -13.31 0.18
C GLU A 197 5.14 -13.91 1.58
N ALA A 198 6.22 -14.47 2.09
CA ALA A 198 6.24 -15.04 3.44
C ALA A 198 6.36 -13.92 4.49
N LYS A 199 5.36 -13.79 5.34
CA LYS A 199 5.40 -12.89 6.50
C LYS A 199 6.00 -13.62 7.71
N LEU A 200 7.32 -13.55 7.85
CA LEU A 200 8.04 -14.15 8.95
C LEU A 200 8.41 -13.12 10.00
N VAL A 201 8.23 -13.47 11.26
CA VAL A 201 8.55 -12.63 12.42
C VAL A 201 9.54 -13.36 13.30
N TYR A 202 10.55 -12.61 13.76
CA TYR A 202 11.54 -13.02 14.73
C TYR A 202 11.59 -12.02 15.88
N TYR A 203 11.75 -12.50 17.09
CA TYR A 203 12.01 -11.66 18.27
C TYR A 203 13.43 -11.85 18.73
N THR A 204 14.18 -10.75 18.86
CA THR A 204 15.59 -10.81 19.28
C THR A 204 15.70 -11.23 20.74
N PRO A 205 16.64 -12.15 21.10
CA PRO A 205 16.73 -12.65 22.47
C PRO A 205 17.26 -11.63 23.48
N THR A 206 17.90 -10.56 23.01
CA THR A 206 18.54 -9.56 23.90
C THR A 206 17.57 -8.46 24.32
N PHE A 207 16.77 -7.94 23.38
CA PHE A 207 15.90 -6.78 23.62
C PHE A 207 14.43 -7.04 23.31
N ASP A 208 14.09 -8.25 22.88
CA ASP A 208 12.76 -8.64 22.41
C ASP A 208 12.24 -7.77 21.25
N ASP A 209 13.16 -7.22 20.46
CA ASP A 209 12.83 -6.42 19.28
C ASP A 209 12.18 -7.30 18.22
N LYS A 210 11.06 -6.83 17.69
CA LYS A 210 10.34 -7.47 16.60
C LYS A 210 11.02 -7.18 15.27
N VAL A 211 11.60 -8.21 14.66
CA VAL A 211 12.12 -8.17 13.28
C VAL A 211 11.16 -8.92 12.37
N ARG A 212 10.84 -8.36 11.22
CA ARG A 212 9.90 -8.99 10.27
C ARG A 212 10.38 -8.92 8.83
N VAL A 213 10.05 -9.94 8.05
CA VAL A 213 10.08 -9.85 6.59
C VAL A 213 8.94 -8.92 6.16
N PHE A 214 9.27 -7.85 5.45
CA PHE A 214 8.30 -6.81 5.11
C PHE A 214 7.70 -7.03 3.71
N CYS A 215 8.53 -7.02 2.68
CA CYS A 215 8.09 -7.11 1.30
C CYS A 215 9.01 -8.03 0.52
N THR A 216 8.46 -9.01 -0.15
CA THR A 216 9.18 -9.89 -1.08
C THR A 216 8.76 -9.54 -2.51
N ASN A 217 9.73 -9.43 -3.39
CA ASN A 217 9.52 -9.23 -4.81
C ASN A 217 10.16 -10.41 -5.55
N PRO A 218 9.39 -11.48 -5.86
CA PRO A 218 9.93 -12.65 -6.53
C PRO A 218 10.54 -12.28 -7.88
N SER A 219 11.78 -12.74 -8.14
CA SER A 219 12.57 -12.42 -9.33
C SER A 219 12.76 -10.90 -9.57
N GLY A 220 12.70 -10.11 -8.52
CA GLY A 220 12.85 -8.65 -8.57
C GLY A 220 14.25 -8.18 -8.26
N GLU A 221 14.45 -6.88 -8.37
CA GLU A 221 15.70 -6.17 -8.09
C GLU A 221 15.50 -5.10 -7.04
N VAL A 222 16.58 -4.70 -6.36
CA VAL A 222 16.57 -3.53 -5.46
C VAL A 222 16.60 -2.26 -6.29
N ALA A 223 15.61 -1.41 -6.09
CA ALA A 223 15.52 -0.10 -6.72
C ALA A 223 15.71 1.01 -5.69
N THR A 224 16.33 2.12 -6.09
CA THR A 224 16.47 3.30 -5.24
C THR A 224 15.39 4.32 -5.56
N GLU A 225 14.73 4.82 -4.53
CA GLU A 225 13.77 5.93 -4.59
C GLU A 225 14.39 7.17 -3.96
N TYR A 226 14.28 8.32 -4.63
CA TYR A 226 14.79 9.59 -4.17
C TYR A 226 13.63 10.51 -3.80
N TYR A 227 13.79 11.20 -2.69
CA TYR A 227 12.88 12.23 -2.19
C TYR A 227 13.48 13.63 -2.39
N ASP A 228 12.62 14.66 -2.43
CA ASP A 228 13.02 16.03 -2.73
C ASP A 228 13.99 16.62 -1.70
N ASP A 229 13.96 16.16 -0.46
CA ASP A 229 14.88 16.55 0.61
C ASP A 229 16.28 15.90 0.53
N GLY A 230 16.54 15.15 -0.53
CA GLY A 230 17.80 14.43 -0.75
C GLY A 230 17.89 13.08 -0.02
N LEU A 231 16.82 12.63 0.62
CA LEU A 231 16.73 11.29 1.19
C LEU A 231 16.63 10.24 0.08
N ALA A 232 17.42 9.19 0.20
CA ALA A 232 17.33 8.03 -0.66
C ALA A 232 16.94 6.79 0.17
N VAL A 233 15.92 6.07 -0.28
CA VAL A 233 15.49 4.80 0.31
C VAL A 233 15.53 3.70 -0.74
N VAL A 234 15.56 2.46 -0.31
CA VAL A 234 15.56 1.30 -1.20
C VAL A 234 14.20 0.62 -1.20
N ASN A 235 13.76 0.21 -2.36
CA ASN A 235 12.54 -0.57 -2.58
C ASN A 235 12.86 -1.81 -3.41
N GLY A 236 11.90 -2.71 -3.59
CA GLY A 236 12.00 -3.83 -4.52
C GLY A 236 11.04 -3.61 -5.69
N HIS A 237 11.44 -4.04 -6.87
CA HIS A 237 10.61 -3.99 -8.07
C HIS A 237 10.71 -5.29 -8.86
N ALA A 238 9.59 -5.86 -9.24
CA ALA A 238 9.51 -7.06 -10.09
C ALA A 238 8.92 -6.66 -11.45
N TYR A 239 9.60 -7.07 -12.53
CA TYR A 239 9.20 -6.80 -13.92
C TYR A 239 8.46 -8.01 -14.53
N LYS A 240 7.38 -8.47 -13.92
CA LYS A 240 6.57 -9.53 -14.54
C LYS A 240 5.12 -9.14 -14.57
#